data_6b2a0e5cbf5765f2205611158428b7d0
#
_entry.id   6b2a0e5cbf5765f2205611158428b7d0
#
_cell.length_a   1.000
_cell.length_b   1.000
_cell.length_c   1.000
_cell.angle_alpha   90.00
_cell.angle_beta   90.00
_cell.angle_gamma   90.00
#
_symmetry.space_group_name_H-M   'P 1'
#
loop_
_entity.id
_entity.type
_entity.pdbx_description
1 polymer ?
#
loop_
_entity_poly.entity_id
_entity_poly.type
_entity_poly.pdbx_seq_one_letter_code
_entity_poly.pdbx_strand_id
1 'polypeptide(L)'
;MGSPVMIYKTKASSFINFMAREIFMASIKGTKAKRLEFDFNFNDIYVSLKVRISYSDNVDVFDIWGSSSDDDIQVHISIHQKDFNTQSYNIFNAELRDLLRHELEHIGQWNGIYGKAEIYGLDPSHDLDSYFTQPYEIDAFLYGLNYKRKYLKTNILTEIDTLLNRYHSADKTISTDMIKSIWIERLKIILPHTL
;
A
#
# COMPACT_ATOMS: atom_id res chain seq x y z
N MET A 1 -27.28 -13.94 4.01
CA MET A 1 -27.37 -13.64 2.56
C MET A 1 -25.96 -13.26 2.14
N GLY A 2 -25.28 -14.16 1.39
CA GLY A 2 -23.91 -13.92 0.92
C GLY A 2 -23.91 -12.82 -0.13
N SER A 3 -23.00 -11.86 0.01
CA SER A 3 -22.72 -10.87 -1.03
C SER A 3 -22.29 -11.59 -2.32
N PRO A 4 -22.67 -11.12 -3.50
CA PRO A 4 -22.25 -11.75 -4.74
C PRO A 4 -20.74 -11.66 -4.90
N VAL A 5 -20.08 -12.80 -5.04
CA VAL A 5 -18.66 -12.89 -5.40
C VAL A 5 -18.53 -12.38 -6.84
N MET A 6 -18.02 -11.17 -7.02
CA MET A 6 -17.71 -10.66 -8.35
C MET A 6 -16.27 -11.06 -8.71
N ILE A 7 -16.13 -12.06 -9.57
CA ILE A 7 -14.84 -12.49 -10.12
C ILE A 7 -14.43 -11.51 -11.21
N TYR A 8 -13.47 -10.63 -10.92
CA TYR A 8 -12.90 -9.74 -11.93
C TYR A 8 -11.57 -10.28 -12.46
N LYS A 9 -11.54 -10.68 -13.73
CA LYS A 9 -10.28 -10.75 -14.48
C LYS A 9 -9.88 -9.33 -14.85
N THR A 10 -9.11 -8.65 -14.01
CA THR A 10 -8.79 -7.24 -14.23
C THR A 10 -7.31 -6.97 -14.12
N LYS A 11 -6.82 -6.06 -14.97
CA LYS A 11 -5.49 -5.47 -14.79
C LYS A 11 -5.44 -4.82 -13.40
N ALA A 12 -4.34 -4.97 -12.67
CA ALA A 12 -4.14 -4.45 -11.32
C ALA A 12 -4.65 -3.00 -11.13
N SER A 13 -4.50 -2.14 -12.14
CA SER A 13 -4.94 -0.75 -12.10
C SER A 13 -6.45 -0.56 -11.96
N SER A 14 -7.26 -1.33 -12.69
CA SER A 14 -8.73 -1.22 -12.64
C SER A 14 -9.25 -1.68 -11.29
N PHE A 15 -8.67 -2.76 -10.77
CA PHE A 15 -8.98 -3.29 -9.45
C PHE A 15 -8.66 -2.28 -8.35
N ILE A 16 -7.42 -1.77 -8.30
CA ILE A 16 -6.99 -0.81 -7.27
C ILE A 16 -7.88 0.44 -7.26
N ASN A 17 -8.21 0.97 -8.44
CA ASN A 17 -9.08 2.14 -8.52
C ASN A 17 -10.49 1.86 -8.03
N PHE A 18 -11.04 0.68 -8.33
CA PHE A 18 -12.36 0.27 -7.85
C PHE A 18 -12.36 0.10 -6.33
N MET A 19 -11.42 -0.68 -5.77
CA MET A 19 -11.33 -0.93 -4.33
C MET A 19 -11.09 0.35 -3.54
N ALA A 20 -10.15 1.19 -3.99
CA ALA A 20 -9.89 2.48 -3.32
C ALA A 20 -11.15 3.36 -3.28
N ARG A 21 -11.96 3.36 -4.34
CA ARG A 21 -13.23 4.08 -4.37
C ARG A 21 -14.24 3.52 -3.37
N GLU A 22 -14.45 2.20 -3.36
CA GLU A 22 -15.43 1.57 -2.45
C GLU A 22 -15.03 1.75 -0.99
N ILE A 23 -13.76 1.56 -0.66
CA ILE A 23 -13.22 1.79 0.69
C ILE A 23 -13.36 3.27 1.09
N PHE A 24 -13.00 4.20 0.20
CA PHE A 24 -13.17 5.62 0.44
C PHE A 24 -14.62 6.00 0.71
N MET A 25 -15.56 5.53 -0.14
CA MET A 25 -16.98 5.81 0.04
C MET A 25 -17.54 5.23 1.35
N ALA A 26 -17.03 4.09 1.78
CA ALA A 26 -17.38 3.52 3.09
C ALA A 26 -16.81 4.35 4.24
N SER A 27 -15.61 4.92 4.07
CA SER A 27 -14.91 5.73 5.06
C SER A 27 -15.60 7.07 5.31
N ILE A 28 -16.00 7.78 4.26
CA ILE A 28 -16.63 9.11 4.40
C ILE A 28 -18.09 9.08 4.87
N LYS A 29 -18.80 7.96 4.65
CA LYS A 29 -20.22 7.80 5.03
C LYS A 29 -20.41 7.22 6.42
N GLY A 30 -19.34 6.90 7.12
CA GLY A 30 -19.39 6.16 8.37
C GLY A 30 -19.26 7.01 9.61
N THR A 31 -19.98 6.61 10.66
CA THR A 31 -19.81 7.11 12.02
C THR A 31 -19.53 5.97 13.00
N LYS A 32 -19.55 4.73 12.50
CA LYS A 32 -19.31 3.52 13.30
C LYS A 32 -18.31 2.63 12.57
N ALA A 33 -17.55 1.87 13.32
CA ALA A 33 -16.61 0.89 12.78
C ALA A 33 -17.28 -0.02 11.73
N LYS A 34 -16.58 -0.30 10.65
CA LYS A 34 -17.05 -1.15 9.54
C LYS A 34 -16.03 -2.21 9.19
N ARG A 35 -16.53 -3.29 8.64
CA ARG A 35 -15.72 -4.31 7.96
C ARG A 35 -16.22 -4.44 6.54
N LEU A 36 -15.30 -4.51 5.59
CA LEU A 36 -15.58 -4.77 4.19
C LEU A 36 -14.75 -5.98 3.79
N GLU A 37 -15.33 -6.82 2.94
CA GLU A 37 -14.66 -8.01 2.42
C GLU A 37 -14.89 -8.04 0.90
N PHE A 38 -13.82 -8.29 0.15
CA PHE A 38 -13.83 -8.34 -1.30
C PHE A 38 -13.01 -9.55 -1.74
N ASP A 39 -13.59 -10.35 -2.62
CA ASP A 39 -12.90 -11.45 -3.26
C ASP A 39 -12.69 -11.15 -4.74
N PHE A 40 -11.51 -11.42 -5.25
CA PHE A 40 -11.16 -11.14 -6.63
C PHE A 40 -10.11 -12.11 -7.17
N ASN A 41 -9.92 -12.10 -8.48
CA ASN A 41 -8.86 -12.87 -9.13
C ASN A 41 -7.78 -11.94 -9.65
N PHE A 42 -6.55 -12.17 -9.22
CA PHE A 42 -5.35 -11.45 -9.66
C PHE A 42 -4.37 -12.44 -10.30
N ASN A 43 -4.21 -12.38 -11.62
CA ASN A 43 -3.33 -13.28 -12.38
C ASN A 43 -3.57 -14.76 -12.04
N ASP A 44 -4.85 -15.19 -12.05
CA ASP A 44 -5.30 -16.53 -11.72
C ASP A 44 -5.16 -16.97 -10.25
N ILE A 45 -4.74 -16.05 -9.37
CA ILE A 45 -4.75 -16.25 -7.91
C ILE A 45 -6.05 -15.69 -7.35
N TYR A 46 -6.76 -16.48 -6.55
CA TYR A 46 -7.90 -16.01 -5.78
C TYR A 46 -7.39 -15.25 -4.56
N VAL A 47 -7.78 -13.98 -4.43
CA VAL A 47 -7.32 -13.10 -3.34
C VAL A 47 -8.52 -12.59 -2.56
N SER A 48 -8.41 -12.65 -1.23
CA SER A 48 -9.35 -12.04 -0.30
C SER A 48 -8.79 -10.72 0.24
N LEU A 49 -9.56 -9.64 0.14
CA LEU A 49 -9.23 -8.34 0.72
C LEU A 49 -10.18 -8.03 1.87
N LYS A 50 -9.65 -7.94 3.08
CA LYS A 50 -10.40 -7.60 4.29
C LYS A 50 -10.02 -6.21 4.76
N VAL A 51 -11.00 -5.33 4.89
CA VAL A 51 -10.79 -3.94 5.32
C VAL A 51 -11.53 -3.68 6.63
N ARG A 52 -10.80 -3.18 7.62
CA ARG A 52 -11.37 -2.69 8.88
C ARG A 52 -11.24 -1.17 8.93
N ILE A 53 -12.37 -0.49 9.02
CA ILE A 53 -12.45 0.96 9.21
C ILE A 53 -12.89 1.22 10.65
N SER A 54 -12.13 2.03 11.37
CA SER A 54 -12.42 2.49 12.73
C SER A 54 -12.37 4.01 12.81
N TYR A 55 -12.98 4.57 13.84
CA TYR A 55 -12.97 6.00 14.13
C TYR A 55 -12.33 6.19 15.50
N SER A 56 -11.31 7.04 15.58
CA SER A 56 -10.48 7.22 16.78
C SER A 56 -10.02 8.67 16.89
N ASP A 57 -10.01 9.18 18.10
CA ASP A 57 -9.42 10.49 18.41
C ASP A 57 -7.88 10.39 18.63
N ASN A 58 -7.30 9.20 18.50
CA ASN A 58 -5.87 8.95 18.70
C ASN A 58 -5.02 9.06 17.42
N VAL A 59 -5.62 9.45 16.30
CA VAL A 59 -4.92 9.71 15.03
C VAL A 59 -5.13 11.16 14.64
N ASP A 60 -4.13 11.80 14.01
CA ASP A 60 -4.21 13.22 13.64
C ASP A 60 -5.37 13.49 12.67
N VAL A 61 -5.39 12.81 11.52
CA VAL A 61 -6.46 12.91 10.52
C VAL A 61 -6.92 11.52 10.11
N PHE A 62 -6.00 10.67 9.70
CA PHE A 62 -6.19 9.26 9.42
C PHE A 62 -4.88 8.51 9.51
N ASP A 63 -4.98 7.19 9.70
CA ASP A 63 -3.89 6.25 9.60
C ASP A 63 -4.33 5.06 8.76
N ILE A 64 -3.45 4.56 7.87
CA ILE A 64 -3.71 3.43 6.98
C ILE A 64 -2.50 2.52 7.04
N TRP A 65 -2.72 1.25 7.34
CA TRP A 65 -1.69 0.22 7.26
C TRP A 65 -2.28 -1.10 6.75
N GLY A 66 -1.44 -1.95 6.22
CA GLY A 66 -1.84 -3.24 5.68
C GLY A 66 -0.80 -4.31 5.88
N SER A 67 -1.20 -5.50 5.53
CA SER A 67 -0.33 -6.68 5.42
C SER A 67 -0.93 -7.66 4.44
N SER A 68 -0.10 -8.49 3.84
CA SER A 68 -0.54 -9.56 2.96
C SER A 68 0.13 -10.89 3.29
N SER A 69 -0.49 -11.96 2.86
CA SER A 69 0.03 -13.32 2.83
C SER A 69 -0.27 -13.91 1.45
N ASP A 70 -0.14 -15.21 1.27
CA ASP A 70 -0.23 -15.88 -0.04
C ASP A 70 -1.45 -15.46 -0.89
N ASP A 71 -2.61 -15.28 -0.27
CA ASP A 71 -3.89 -14.98 -0.94
C ASP A 71 -4.79 -14.03 -0.14
N ASP A 72 -4.29 -13.42 0.94
CA ASP A 72 -5.07 -12.55 1.83
C ASP A 72 -4.40 -11.18 1.95
N ILE A 73 -5.17 -10.11 1.80
CA ILE A 73 -4.76 -8.74 2.08
C ILE A 73 -5.61 -8.20 3.21
N GLN A 74 -4.98 -7.67 4.23
CA GLN A 74 -5.65 -7.01 5.34
C GLN A 74 -5.31 -5.52 5.34
N VAL A 75 -6.33 -4.68 5.41
CA VAL A 75 -6.19 -3.23 5.48
C VAL A 75 -6.90 -2.70 6.72
N HIS A 76 -6.20 -1.91 7.50
CA HIS A 76 -6.72 -1.23 8.66
C HIS A 76 -6.69 0.28 8.45
N ILE A 77 -7.81 0.92 8.72
CA ILE A 77 -8.01 2.35 8.56
C ILE A 77 -8.54 2.91 9.87
N SER A 78 -7.84 3.89 10.41
CA SER A 78 -8.28 4.69 11.56
C SER A 78 -8.50 6.12 11.10
N ILE A 79 -9.64 6.72 11.44
CA ILE A 79 -10.06 8.04 10.99
C ILE A 79 -10.40 8.92 12.19
N HIS A 80 -9.81 10.13 12.24
CA HIS A 80 -10.25 11.18 13.15
C HIS A 80 -11.45 11.90 12.53
N GLN A 81 -12.64 11.61 13.04
CA GLN A 81 -13.90 11.97 12.37
C GLN A 81 -14.07 13.47 12.12
N LYS A 82 -13.55 14.32 13.01
CA LYS A 82 -13.68 15.78 12.91
C LYS A 82 -12.73 16.38 11.87
N ASP A 83 -11.53 15.80 11.72
CA ASP A 83 -10.47 16.33 10.86
C ASP A 83 -10.42 15.66 9.49
N PHE A 84 -11.14 14.54 9.32
CA PHE A 84 -11.29 13.86 8.04
C PHE A 84 -12.32 14.59 7.16
N ASN A 85 -11.83 15.49 6.33
CA ASN A 85 -12.63 16.40 5.51
C ASN A 85 -12.14 16.44 4.06
N THR A 86 -12.72 17.27 3.23
CA THR A 86 -12.41 17.37 1.79
C THR A 86 -10.95 17.68 1.48
N GLN A 87 -10.21 18.34 2.38
CA GLN A 87 -8.78 18.63 2.18
C GLN A 87 -7.93 17.35 2.34
N SER A 88 -8.31 16.45 3.25
CA SER A 88 -7.62 15.19 3.48
C SER A 88 -7.97 14.08 2.48
N TYR A 89 -9.11 14.18 1.77
CA TYR A 89 -9.62 13.11 0.90
C TYR A 89 -8.66 12.71 -0.24
N ASN A 90 -7.99 13.67 -0.85
CA ASN A 90 -7.06 13.38 -1.93
C ASN A 90 -5.84 12.62 -1.44
N ILE A 91 -5.29 13.01 -0.28
CA ILE A 91 -4.14 12.33 0.33
C ILE A 91 -4.55 10.93 0.78
N PHE A 92 -5.68 10.79 1.45
CA PHE A 92 -6.22 9.50 1.85
C PHE A 92 -6.38 8.54 0.66
N ASN A 93 -6.97 9.00 -0.43
CA ASN A 93 -7.13 8.18 -1.63
C ASN A 93 -5.79 7.82 -2.29
N ALA A 94 -4.79 8.68 -2.20
CA ALA A 94 -3.45 8.42 -2.70
C ALA A 94 -2.73 7.36 -1.86
N GLU A 95 -2.73 7.51 -0.53
CA GLU A 95 -2.15 6.55 0.41
C GLU A 95 -2.83 5.17 0.32
N LEU A 96 -4.14 5.14 0.16
CA LEU A 96 -4.88 3.88 0.00
C LEU A 96 -4.50 3.15 -1.30
N ARG A 97 -4.28 3.87 -2.40
CA ARG A 97 -3.81 3.29 -3.67
C ARG A 97 -2.38 2.78 -3.58
N ASP A 98 -1.53 3.53 -2.90
CA ASP A 98 -0.16 3.14 -2.59
C ASP A 98 -0.17 1.80 -1.85
N LEU A 99 -0.86 1.73 -0.72
CA LEU A 99 -0.96 0.53 0.10
C LEU A 99 -1.54 -0.66 -0.68
N LEU A 100 -2.69 -0.49 -1.35
CA LEU A 100 -3.31 -1.59 -2.10
C LEU A 100 -2.39 -2.12 -3.22
N ARG A 101 -1.61 -1.26 -3.86
CA ARG A 101 -0.67 -1.69 -4.88
C ARG A 101 0.56 -2.37 -4.27
N HIS A 102 1.03 -1.87 -3.14
CA HIS A 102 2.12 -2.49 -2.37
C HIS A 102 1.75 -3.92 -1.95
N GLU A 103 0.62 -4.11 -1.28
CA GLU A 103 0.18 -5.43 -0.82
C GLU A 103 -0.12 -6.40 -1.98
N LEU A 104 -0.66 -5.87 -3.08
CA LEU A 104 -0.89 -6.68 -4.29
C LEU A 104 0.42 -7.13 -4.96
N GLU A 105 1.50 -6.35 -4.83
CA GLU A 105 2.82 -6.77 -5.28
C GLU A 105 3.32 -7.96 -4.48
N HIS A 106 3.14 -7.95 -3.15
CA HIS A 106 3.49 -9.09 -2.31
C HIS A 106 2.71 -10.36 -2.68
N ILE A 107 1.40 -10.26 -2.99
CA ILE A 107 0.65 -11.40 -3.52
C ILE A 107 1.32 -11.99 -4.77
N GLY A 108 1.76 -11.12 -5.69
CA GLY A 108 2.50 -11.56 -6.90
C GLY A 108 3.83 -12.23 -6.57
N GLN A 109 4.55 -11.70 -5.61
CA GLN A 109 5.85 -12.23 -5.15
C GLN A 109 5.68 -13.60 -4.47
N TRP A 110 4.74 -13.72 -3.51
CA TRP A 110 4.43 -14.99 -2.82
C TRP A 110 4.04 -16.11 -3.78
N ASN A 111 3.28 -15.77 -4.82
CA ASN A 111 2.81 -16.74 -5.79
C ASN A 111 3.75 -16.94 -7.00
N GLY A 112 4.95 -16.36 -6.96
CA GLY A 112 5.97 -16.56 -7.98
C GLY A 112 5.64 -15.97 -9.35
N ILE A 113 4.72 -14.99 -9.44
CA ILE A 113 4.35 -14.33 -10.71
C ILE A 113 5.57 -13.68 -11.37
N TYR A 114 6.51 -13.18 -10.57
CA TYR A 114 7.73 -12.50 -11.03
C TYR A 114 8.98 -13.39 -10.96
N GLY A 115 8.82 -14.71 -10.82
CA GLY A 115 9.88 -15.67 -10.59
C GLY A 115 9.97 -16.06 -9.10
N LYS A 116 10.88 -17.01 -8.78
CA LYS A 116 11.08 -17.39 -7.37
C LYS A 116 11.75 -16.25 -6.62
N ALA A 117 10.96 -15.49 -5.88
CA ALA A 117 11.48 -14.59 -4.86
C ALA A 117 11.76 -15.41 -3.59
N GLU A 118 12.99 -15.35 -3.08
CA GLU A 118 13.24 -15.73 -1.69
C GLU A 118 12.65 -14.63 -0.81
N ILE A 119 11.43 -14.84 -0.36
CA ILE A 119 10.73 -13.91 0.51
C ILE A 119 11.05 -14.30 1.95
N TYR A 120 11.87 -13.52 2.59
CA TYR A 120 12.08 -13.61 4.03
C TYR A 120 11.11 -12.65 4.70
N GLY A 121 10.16 -13.19 5.45
CA GLY A 121 9.25 -12.38 6.27
C GLY A 121 10.05 -11.63 7.34
N LEU A 122 10.39 -10.37 7.07
CA LEU A 122 10.99 -9.49 8.04
C LEU A 122 9.89 -8.70 8.74
N ASP A 123 9.95 -8.68 10.06
CA ASP A 123 9.11 -7.81 10.85
C ASP A 123 9.77 -6.41 10.92
N PRO A 124 9.15 -5.38 10.31
CA PRO A 124 9.70 -4.02 10.31
C PRO A 124 9.86 -3.43 11.71
N SER A 125 9.18 -3.99 12.72
CA SER A 125 9.32 -3.55 14.11
C SER A 125 10.69 -3.88 14.73
N HIS A 126 11.45 -4.80 14.14
CA HIS A 126 12.72 -5.28 14.68
C HIS A 126 13.94 -4.73 13.95
N ASP A 127 13.84 -4.43 12.66
CA ASP A 127 14.96 -3.93 11.86
C ASP A 127 14.47 -3.16 10.62
N LEU A 128 14.26 -1.86 10.79
CA LEU A 128 13.83 -0.99 9.69
C LEU A 128 14.86 -0.88 8.58
N ASP A 129 16.16 -0.92 8.89
CA ASP A 129 17.21 -0.81 7.87
C ASP A 129 17.18 -2.04 6.95
N SER A 130 17.09 -3.24 7.51
CA SER A 130 16.93 -4.47 6.74
C SER A 130 15.62 -4.45 5.94
N TYR A 131 14.51 -4.01 6.53
CA TYR A 131 13.21 -3.92 5.87
C TYR A 131 13.28 -3.02 4.62
N PHE A 132 13.82 -1.80 4.74
CA PHE A 132 13.91 -0.85 3.62
C PHE A 132 15.01 -1.18 2.60
N THR A 133 15.84 -2.18 2.84
CA THR A 133 16.87 -2.64 1.89
C THR A 133 16.55 -3.98 1.23
N GLN A 134 15.48 -4.66 1.62
CA GLN A 134 15.04 -5.91 0.98
C GLN A 134 14.51 -5.66 -0.44
N PRO A 135 15.02 -6.36 -1.46
CA PRO A 135 14.62 -6.10 -2.85
C PRO A 135 13.11 -6.23 -3.10
N TYR A 136 12.44 -7.20 -2.47
CA TYR A 136 11.01 -7.41 -2.65
C TYR A 136 10.17 -6.30 -1.99
N GLU A 137 10.59 -5.78 -0.82
CA GLU A 137 9.96 -4.63 -0.19
C GLU A 137 10.15 -3.36 -1.02
N ILE A 138 11.38 -3.13 -1.52
CA ILE A 138 11.66 -2.00 -2.40
C ILE A 138 10.76 -2.05 -3.64
N ASP A 139 10.59 -3.22 -4.26
CA ASP A 139 9.71 -3.37 -5.41
C ASP A 139 8.27 -3.04 -5.06
N ALA A 140 7.74 -3.57 -3.97
CA ALA A 140 6.39 -3.31 -3.50
C ALA A 140 6.17 -1.80 -3.23
N PHE A 141 7.08 -1.14 -2.51
CA PHE A 141 7.03 0.30 -2.29
C PHE A 141 7.09 1.10 -3.60
N LEU A 142 8.01 0.79 -4.50
CA LEU A 142 8.17 1.53 -5.75
C LEU A 142 6.92 1.42 -6.65
N TYR A 143 6.29 0.25 -6.71
CA TYR A 143 5.03 0.07 -7.42
C TYR A 143 3.89 0.84 -6.73
N GLY A 144 3.78 0.81 -5.41
CA GLY A 144 2.81 1.58 -4.64
C GLY A 144 2.98 3.09 -4.86
N LEU A 145 4.16 3.62 -4.60
CA LEU A 145 4.49 5.04 -4.80
C LEU A 145 4.27 5.50 -6.24
N ASN A 146 4.47 4.64 -7.25
CA ASN A 146 4.17 4.98 -8.64
C ASN A 146 2.66 5.16 -8.87
N TYR A 147 1.80 4.45 -8.15
CA TYR A 147 0.35 4.69 -8.17
C TYR A 147 -0.03 5.98 -7.46
N LYS A 148 0.52 6.22 -6.29
CA LYS A 148 0.33 7.43 -5.50
C LYS A 148 0.72 8.69 -6.30
N ARG A 149 1.94 8.73 -6.86
CA ARG A 149 2.40 9.88 -7.63
C ARG A 149 1.53 10.18 -8.87
N LYS A 150 1.05 9.13 -9.57
CA LYS A 150 0.15 9.31 -10.73
C LYS A 150 -1.17 9.93 -10.32
N TYR A 151 -1.68 9.56 -9.16
CA TYR A 151 -2.91 10.11 -8.62
C TYR A 151 -2.73 11.57 -8.16
N LEU A 152 -1.64 11.86 -7.43
CA LEU A 152 -1.32 13.21 -6.94
C LEU A 152 -0.67 14.11 -7.99
N LYS A 153 -0.22 13.56 -9.12
CA LYS A 153 0.57 14.25 -10.17
C LYS A 153 1.91 14.78 -9.63
N THR A 154 2.56 14.02 -8.78
CA THR A 154 3.85 14.33 -8.16
C THR A 154 5.00 13.60 -8.85
N ASN A 155 6.24 13.88 -8.44
CA ASN A 155 7.43 13.18 -8.89
C ASN A 155 7.70 11.96 -8.00
N ILE A 156 8.16 10.85 -8.58
CA ILE A 156 8.47 9.61 -7.82
C ILE A 156 9.57 9.83 -6.78
N LEU A 157 10.57 10.65 -7.07
CA LEU A 157 11.64 10.94 -6.12
C LEU A 157 11.13 11.71 -4.89
N THR A 158 10.17 12.60 -5.09
CA THR A 158 9.50 13.31 -3.98
C THR A 158 8.73 12.35 -3.08
N GLU A 159 8.03 11.35 -3.68
CA GLU A 159 7.30 10.36 -2.89
C GLU A 159 8.25 9.44 -2.11
N ILE A 160 9.39 9.03 -2.71
CA ILE A 160 10.44 8.28 -2.03
C ILE A 160 10.99 9.07 -0.85
N ASP A 161 11.33 10.35 -1.04
CA ASP A 161 11.83 11.22 0.03
C ASP A 161 10.82 11.37 1.17
N THR A 162 9.54 11.56 0.82
CA THR A 162 8.46 11.71 1.80
C THR A 162 8.31 10.44 2.64
N LEU A 163 8.33 9.28 2.01
CA LEU A 163 8.21 7.99 2.70
C LEU A 163 9.42 7.73 3.59
N LEU A 164 10.64 7.83 3.06
CA LEU A 164 11.86 7.56 3.83
C LEU A 164 12.01 8.54 5.01
N ASN A 165 11.67 9.81 4.84
CA ASN A 165 11.70 10.78 5.93
C ASN A 165 10.65 10.51 7.02
N ARG A 166 9.52 9.89 6.67
CA ARG A 166 8.46 9.54 7.64
C ARG A 166 8.86 8.35 8.52
N TYR A 167 9.43 7.32 7.92
CA TYR A 167 9.64 6.03 8.59
C TYR A 167 11.08 5.78 9.02
N HIS A 168 12.03 6.43 8.38
CA HIS A 168 13.43 6.28 8.69
C HIS A 168 13.88 7.31 9.74
N SER A 169 13.53 7.10 11.01
CA SER A 169 13.86 8.00 12.13
C SER A 169 15.18 7.63 12.85
N ALA A 170 15.46 8.22 13.97
CA ALA A 170 16.76 8.45 14.61
C ALA A 170 17.67 7.25 15.00
N ASP A 171 17.21 6.00 15.04
CA ASP A 171 18.03 4.83 15.47
C ASP A 171 18.58 4.03 14.28
N LYS A 172 19.37 4.67 13.41
CA LYS A 172 19.77 4.13 12.11
C LYS A 172 21.20 3.62 12.10
N THR A 173 21.41 2.44 11.52
CA THR A 173 22.75 1.97 11.11
C THR A 173 23.08 2.38 9.67
N ILE A 174 22.07 2.53 8.80
CA ILE A 174 22.20 2.93 7.40
C ILE A 174 21.61 4.34 7.22
N SER A 175 22.32 5.23 6.50
CA SER A 175 21.80 6.58 6.24
C SER A 175 20.63 6.56 5.26
N THR A 176 19.68 7.50 5.42
CA THR A 176 18.55 7.69 4.49
C THR A 176 19.02 7.88 3.05
N ASP A 177 20.14 8.60 2.84
CA ASP A 177 20.72 8.81 1.50
C ASP A 177 21.21 7.50 0.87
N MET A 178 21.77 6.61 1.67
CA MET A 178 22.20 5.29 1.19
C MET A 178 21.01 4.43 0.78
N ILE A 179 19.95 4.37 1.61
CA ILE A 179 18.71 3.65 1.27
C ILE A 179 18.09 4.26 0.01
N LYS A 180 17.99 5.59 -0.07
CA LYS A 180 17.49 6.29 -1.25
C LYS A 180 18.28 5.93 -2.50
N SER A 181 19.59 5.85 -2.43
CA SER A 181 20.44 5.44 -3.56
C SER A 181 20.13 4.03 -4.03
N ILE A 182 19.95 3.07 -3.12
CA ILE A 182 19.54 1.70 -3.44
C ILE A 182 18.19 1.70 -4.16
N TRP A 183 17.22 2.46 -3.67
CA TRP A 183 15.88 2.56 -4.27
C TRP A 183 15.90 3.18 -5.67
N ILE A 184 16.73 4.20 -5.89
CA ILE A 184 16.89 4.85 -7.20
C ILE A 184 17.50 3.86 -8.21
N GLU A 185 18.51 3.09 -7.83
CA GLU A 185 19.07 2.07 -8.71
C GLU A 185 18.04 0.98 -9.05
N ARG A 186 17.25 0.55 -8.08
CA ARG A 186 16.18 -0.41 -8.32
C ARG A 186 15.07 0.16 -9.21
N LEU A 187 14.69 1.42 -9.00
CA LEU A 187 13.71 2.14 -9.80
C LEU A 187 14.08 2.16 -11.29
N LYS A 188 15.37 2.39 -11.62
CA LYS A 188 15.86 2.37 -13.01
C LYS A 188 15.62 1.02 -13.69
N ILE A 189 15.64 -0.07 -12.93
CA ILE A 189 15.44 -1.43 -13.44
C ILE A 189 13.96 -1.73 -13.65
N ILE A 190 13.11 -1.49 -12.64
CA ILE A 190 11.72 -1.95 -12.64
C ILE A 190 10.74 -0.94 -13.27
N LEU A 191 11.05 0.34 -13.22
CA LEU A 191 10.21 1.43 -13.72
C LEU A 191 11.03 2.48 -14.51
N PRO A 192 11.77 2.08 -15.56
CA PRO A 192 12.75 2.94 -16.23
C PRO A 192 12.18 4.23 -16.84
N HIS A 193 10.86 4.28 -17.08
CA HIS A 193 10.19 5.45 -17.69
C HIS A 193 9.63 6.43 -16.65
N THR A 194 10.01 6.30 -15.37
CA THR A 194 9.47 7.14 -14.29
C THR A 194 10.42 8.25 -13.82
N LEU A 195 11.66 8.18 -14.21
CA LEU A 195 12.71 9.18 -13.97
C LEU A 195 12.73 10.27 -15.01
#